data_198192f640100b839bef409fd13c4d86
#
_entry.id   198192f640100b839bef409fd13c4d86
#
_cell.length_a   1.000
_cell.length_b   1.000
_cell.length_c   1.000
_cell.angle_alpha   90.00
_cell.angle_beta   90.00
_cell.angle_gamma   90.00
#
_symmetry.space_group_name_H-M   'P 1'
#
loop_
_entity.id
_entity.type
_entity.pdbx_description
1 polymer ?
#
loop_
_entity_poly.entity_id
_entity_poly.type
_entity_poly.pdbx_seq_one_letter_code
_entity_poly.pdbx_strand_id
1 'polypeptide(L)'
;NPDKASFCIDCGHNLRDDIDFSKTQRLDRDYKYEDEERIVKNNSFKDDSMSTKQKGLVFGFVIIGLIAFSLLFNIGFGKYKMTKLENAARANLEAKNYKEAREKYSELYEKSDDKKYLEAINKIDKNIEAKETLNKANQKFEGRDYESSLAFLKDMESDDEELKDKKDALLEKNYSAIKSEITQLVGNNNFVGAINRLNSYISVDPENNDFKKLLEDVNAQKTSFEKKAQEESEASKEKARADELEAQIAKLKNAEASNLIGTYQFVTSSRANVRSGPGFSYGVEFSLYKGDPVYVYDTRRADGRTWCNIGNGWISYRTLNGESK
;
A
#
# COMPACT_ATOMS: atom_id res chain seq x y z
N ASN A 1 -26.08 -32.73 -8.41
CA ASN A 1 -27.51 -32.92 -8.28
C ASN A 1 -28.13 -31.68 -7.66
N PRO A 2 -28.82 -30.81 -8.41
CA PRO A 2 -29.31 -29.52 -7.91
C PRO A 2 -30.60 -29.62 -7.07
N ASP A 3 -31.15 -30.80 -6.84
CA ASP A 3 -32.49 -31.00 -6.27
C ASP A 3 -32.55 -31.02 -4.72
N LYS A 4 -31.51 -30.53 -4.02
CA LYS A 4 -31.48 -30.48 -2.53
C LYS A 4 -31.13 -29.12 -1.95
N ALA A 5 -31.17 -28.07 -2.72
CA ALA A 5 -30.93 -26.73 -2.16
C ALA A 5 -32.17 -26.28 -1.35
N SER A 6 -31.96 -26.01 -0.07
CA SER A 6 -33.01 -25.51 0.84
C SER A 6 -33.23 -23.99 0.71
N PHE A 7 -32.38 -23.29 -0.05
CA PHE A 7 -32.42 -21.83 -0.22
C PHE A 7 -32.10 -21.44 -1.65
N CYS A 8 -32.67 -20.37 -2.16
CA CYS A 8 -32.32 -19.77 -3.43
C CYS A 8 -30.90 -19.19 -3.39
N ILE A 9 -30.04 -19.58 -4.31
CA ILE A 9 -28.66 -19.12 -4.39
C ILE A 9 -28.54 -17.62 -4.69
N ASP A 10 -29.51 -17.06 -5.42
CA ASP A 10 -29.44 -15.66 -5.84
C ASP A 10 -30.03 -14.66 -4.84
N CYS A 11 -31.02 -15.08 -4.01
CA CYS A 11 -31.69 -14.17 -3.08
C CYS A 11 -31.78 -14.67 -1.63
N GLY A 12 -31.28 -15.89 -1.32
CA GLY A 12 -31.28 -16.45 0.03
C GLY A 12 -32.64 -16.89 0.56
N HIS A 13 -33.70 -16.90 -0.27
CA HIS A 13 -35.04 -17.25 0.18
C HIS A 13 -35.16 -18.75 0.51
N ASN A 14 -35.81 -19.09 1.63
CA ASN A 14 -36.06 -20.48 2.05
C ASN A 14 -37.18 -21.09 1.19
N LEU A 15 -36.87 -22.11 0.41
CA LEU A 15 -37.80 -22.80 -0.51
C LEU A 15 -38.63 -23.89 0.17
N ARG A 16 -38.54 -24.08 1.47
CA ARG A 16 -39.27 -25.13 2.22
C ARG A 16 -40.46 -24.63 3.04
N ASP A 17 -40.68 -23.33 3.10
CA ASP A 17 -41.87 -22.81 3.78
C ASP A 17 -43.05 -22.70 2.81
N ASP A 18 -43.58 -23.88 2.40
CA ASP A 18 -44.92 -23.98 1.82
C ASP A 18 -45.92 -23.69 2.95
N ILE A 19 -46.27 -22.44 3.13
CA ILE A 19 -47.39 -22.02 3.95
C ILE A 19 -48.67 -22.46 3.22
N ASP A 20 -49.24 -23.55 3.67
CA ASP A 20 -50.55 -24.02 3.22
C ASP A 20 -51.65 -23.01 3.61
N PHE A 21 -52.04 -22.15 2.68
CA PHE A 21 -53.13 -21.20 2.81
C PHE A 21 -54.52 -21.82 2.79
N SER A 22 -54.69 -23.15 2.81
CA SER A 22 -55.97 -23.85 2.75
C SER A 22 -56.76 -23.89 4.05
N LYS A 23 -56.17 -23.43 5.18
CA LYS A 23 -56.84 -23.39 6.50
C LYS A 23 -57.20 -21.98 6.96
N THR A 24 -57.98 -21.26 6.18
CA THR A 24 -58.76 -20.17 6.71
C THR A 24 -59.98 -20.78 7.45
N GLN A 25 -59.87 -20.95 8.73
CA GLN A 25 -61.05 -21.23 9.56
C GLN A 25 -62.02 -20.04 9.48
N ARG A 26 -63.17 -20.26 8.81
CA ARG A 26 -64.33 -19.41 8.97
C ARG A 26 -64.77 -19.52 10.44
N LEU A 27 -64.62 -18.45 11.15
CA LEU A 27 -65.32 -18.24 12.39
C LEU A 27 -66.79 -17.96 12.04
N ASP A 28 -67.60 -19.02 11.98
CA ASP A 28 -69.04 -18.90 12.00
C ASP A 28 -69.42 -18.42 13.41
N ARG A 29 -69.77 -17.16 13.48
CA ARG A 29 -70.34 -16.57 14.68
C ARG A 29 -71.86 -16.73 14.52
N ASP A 30 -72.34 -17.87 15.04
CA ASP A 30 -73.80 -18.07 15.26
C ASP A 30 -74.30 -17.03 16.24
N TYR A 31 -74.94 -15.99 15.71
CA TYR A 31 -75.78 -15.12 16.50
C TYR A 31 -77.18 -15.77 16.59
N LYS A 32 -77.44 -16.42 17.73
CA LYS A 32 -78.78 -16.85 18.13
C LYS A 32 -79.60 -15.59 18.43
N TYR A 33 -80.55 -15.27 17.53
CA TYR A 33 -81.63 -14.31 17.86
C TYR A 33 -82.58 -14.98 18.82
N GLU A 34 -82.59 -14.56 20.10
CA GLU A 34 -83.67 -14.81 21.00
C GLU A 34 -84.68 -13.68 20.81
N ASP A 35 -85.88 -14.06 20.31
CA ASP A 35 -87.07 -13.21 20.24
C ASP A 35 -87.52 -12.90 21.64
N GLU A 36 -87.20 -11.76 22.17
CA GLU A 36 -87.90 -11.17 23.34
C GLU A 36 -88.97 -10.24 22.77
N GLU A 37 -90.22 -10.74 22.74
CA GLU A 37 -91.43 -9.91 22.72
C GLU A 37 -91.43 -8.96 23.89
N ARG A 38 -91.01 -7.73 23.76
CA ARG A 38 -91.25 -6.65 24.72
C ARG A 38 -92.37 -5.81 24.28
N ILE A 39 -93.45 -5.96 25.11
CA ILE A 39 -94.64 -5.12 25.29
C ILE A 39 -94.42 -3.66 24.88
N VAL A 40 -95.06 -3.26 23.81
CA VAL A 40 -95.16 -1.85 23.40
C VAL A 40 -96.00 -1.12 24.44
N LYS A 41 -95.40 -0.44 25.39
CA LYS A 41 -96.08 0.61 26.14
C LYS A 41 -96.11 1.85 25.31
N ASN A 42 -97.32 2.18 24.83
CA ASN A 42 -97.67 3.46 24.21
C ASN A 42 -97.27 4.61 25.13
N ASN A 43 -96.11 5.21 24.91
CA ASN A 43 -95.86 6.56 25.37
C ASN A 43 -96.12 7.48 24.18
N SER A 44 -97.24 8.17 24.26
CA SER A 44 -97.50 9.27 23.32
C SER A 44 -96.41 10.32 23.44
N PHE A 45 -95.41 10.22 22.56
CA PHE A 45 -94.52 11.35 22.35
C PHE A 45 -95.34 12.46 21.74
N LYS A 46 -95.47 13.55 22.47
CA LYS A 46 -95.91 14.83 21.92
C LYS A 46 -94.99 15.14 20.80
N ASP A 47 -95.54 15.19 19.59
CA ASP A 47 -94.90 15.65 18.38
C ASP A 47 -94.59 17.14 18.47
N ASP A 48 -93.54 17.49 19.16
CA ASP A 48 -92.96 18.83 19.08
C ASP A 48 -92.26 18.88 17.70
N SER A 49 -93.08 19.07 16.67
CA SER A 49 -92.61 19.30 15.33
C SER A 49 -91.79 20.60 15.28
N MET A 50 -90.45 20.42 15.37
CA MET A 50 -89.50 21.51 15.10
C MET A 50 -89.92 22.28 13.89
N SER A 51 -90.07 23.59 14.00
CA SER A 51 -90.28 24.49 12.86
C SER A 51 -89.30 24.19 11.74
N THR A 52 -89.77 24.29 10.52
CA THR A 52 -88.94 24.08 9.27
C THR A 52 -87.63 24.89 9.25
N LYS A 53 -87.63 26.07 9.92
CA LYS A 53 -86.46 26.91 10.11
C LYS A 53 -85.47 26.27 11.16
N GLN A 54 -86.01 25.63 12.23
CA GLN A 54 -85.16 24.95 13.22
C GLN A 54 -84.52 23.64 12.61
N LYS A 55 -85.28 22.90 11.79
CA LYS A 55 -84.75 21.73 11.08
C LYS A 55 -83.65 22.11 10.13
N GLY A 56 -83.75 23.22 9.41
CA GLY A 56 -82.70 23.75 8.54
C GLY A 56 -81.46 24.16 9.27
N LEU A 57 -81.63 24.77 10.49
CA LEU A 57 -80.49 25.22 11.29
C LEU A 57 -79.72 24.03 11.90
N VAL A 58 -80.41 22.99 12.37
CA VAL A 58 -79.79 21.75 12.90
C VAL A 58 -79.09 20.99 11.77
N PHE A 59 -79.68 20.92 10.58
CA PHE A 59 -79.02 20.30 9.42
C PHE A 59 -77.77 21.06 9.00
N GLY A 60 -77.82 22.41 9.03
CA GLY A 60 -76.65 23.26 8.80
C GLY A 60 -75.51 22.99 9.74
N PHE A 61 -75.79 22.88 11.08
CA PHE A 61 -74.78 22.56 12.08
C PHE A 61 -74.18 21.17 11.93
N VAL A 62 -74.98 20.15 11.53
CA VAL A 62 -74.52 18.80 11.27
C VAL A 62 -73.58 18.78 10.06
N ILE A 63 -73.91 19.50 8.99
CA ILE A 63 -73.05 19.59 7.79
C ILE A 63 -71.74 20.30 8.15
N ILE A 64 -71.78 21.42 8.87
CA ILE A 64 -70.57 22.14 9.34
C ILE A 64 -69.76 21.25 10.26
N GLY A 65 -70.36 20.52 11.18
CA GLY A 65 -69.71 19.54 12.05
C GLY A 65 -69.00 18.42 11.28
N LEU A 66 -69.63 17.87 10.22
CA LEU A 66 -69.05 16.83 9.38
C LEU A 66 -67.89 17.38 8.53
N ILE A 67 -68.00 18.62 8.02
CA ILE A 67 -66.90 19.27 7.32
C ILE A 67 -65.71 19.51 8.26
N ALA A 68 -65.99 20.06 9.46
CA ALA A 68 -64.95 20.28 10.49
C ALA A 68 -64.27 18.97 10.91
N PHE A 69 -65.08 17.93 11.15
CA PHE A 69 -64.56 16.60 11.47
C PHE A 69 -63.72 16.01 10.32
N SER A 70 -64.13 16.13 9.08
CA SER A 70 -63.39 15.68 7.93
C SER A 70 -62.06 16.44 7.77
N LEU A 71 -62.07 17.76 8.00
CA LEU A 71 -60.84 18.58 8.01
C LEU A 71 -59.88 18.16 9.13
N LEU A 72 -60.37 18.00 10.36
CA LEU A 72 -59.59 17.56 11.51
C LEU A 72 -59.04 16.15 11.32
N PHE A 73 -59.87 15.25 10.77
CA PHE A 73 -59.47 13.88 10.41
C PHE A 73 -58.36 13.86 9.38
N ASN A 74 -58.49 14.65 8.31
CA ASN A 74 -57.45 14.76 7.28
C ASN A 74 -56.16 15.33 7.83
N ILE A 75 -56.22 16.37 8.69
CA ILE A 75 -55.02 16.95 9.35
C ILE A 75 -54.36 15.92 10.29
N GLY A 76 -55.14 15.22 11.11
CA GLY A 76 -54.65 14.19 12.05
C GLY A 76 -54.05 12.99 11.32
N PHE A 77 -54.70 12.53 10.27
CA PHE A 77 -54.23 11.42 9.43
C PHE A 77 -52.97 11.78 8.63
N GLY A 78 -52.92 13.04 8.13
CA GLY A 78 -51.72 13.57 7.48
C GLY A 78 -50.50 13.60 8.42
N LYS A 79 -50.70 14.15 9.65
CA LYS A 79 -49.65 14.16 10.67
C LYS A 79 -49.17 12.74 11.07
N TYR A 80 -50.08 11.80 11.23
CA TYR A 80 -49.77 10.40 11.54
C TYR A 80 -48.90 9.76 10.43
N LYS A 81 -49.26 9.97 9.17
CA LYS A 81 -48.48 9.48 8.02
C LYS A 81 -47.07 10.08 7.98
N MET A 82 -46.96 11.40 8.24
CA MET A 82 -45.67 12.10 8.30
C MET A 82 -44.79 11.54 9.41
N THR A 83 -45.31 11.37 10.62
CA THR A 83 -44.56 10.79 11.74
C THR A 83 -44.10 9.35 11.45
N LYS A 84 -44.96 8.54 10.85
CA LYS A 84 -44.59 7.18 10.44
C LYS A 84 -43.47 7.17 9.42
N LEU A 85 -43.52 8.06 8.42
CA LEU A 85 -42.51 8.20 7.41
C LEU A 85 -41.18 8.70 8.02
N GLU A 86 -41.22 9.68 8.94
CA GLU A 86 -40.03 10.19 9.63
C GLU A 86 -39.37 9.11 10.50
N ASN A 87 -40.15 8.32 11.24
CA ASN A 87 -39.63 7.19 12.01
C ASN A 87 -38.97 6.13 11.08
N ALA A 88 -39.59 5.86 9.95
CA ALA A 88 -39.00 4.93 8.95
C ALA A 88 -37.73 5.49 8.31
N ALA A 89 -37.66 6.79 8.03
CA ALA A 89 -36.45 7.47 7.55
C ALA A 89 -35.32 7.36 8.57
N ARG A 90 -35.62 7.65 9.84
CA ARG A 90 -34.67 7.56 10.94
C ARG A 90 -34.16 6.13 11.16
N ALA A 91 -35.06 5.15 11.16
CA ALA A 91 -34.68 3.75 11.32
C ALA A 91 -33.74 3.27 10.18
N ASN A 92 -33.99 3.70 8.93
CA ASN A 92 -33.07 3.40 7.82
C ASN A 92 -31.72 4.10 7.99
N LEU A 93 -31.69 5.34 8.50
CA LEU A 93 -30.43 6.06 8.76
C LEU A 93 -29.64 5.37 9.87
N GLU A 94 -30.27 4.97 10.96
CA GLU A 94 -29.64 4.21 12.05
C GLU A 94 -29.10 2.86 11.58
N ALA A 95 -29.81 2.21 10.65
CA ALA A 95 -29.39 0.97 10.00
C ALA A 95 -28.33 1.18 8.89
N LYS A 96 -27.84 2.41 8.65
CA LYS A 96 -26.89 2.77 7.56
C LYS A 96 -27.41 2.47 6.15
N ASN A 97 -28.71 2.35 6.00
CA ASN A 97 -29.39 2.23 4.71
C ASN A 97 -29.61 3.63 4.13
N TYR A 98 -28.51 4.29 3.75
CA TYR A 98 -28.52 5.71 3.36
C TYR A 98 -29.44 6.01 2.17
N LYS A 99 -29.48 5.16 1.14
CA LYS A 99 -30.31 5.39 -0.04
C LYS A 99 -31.82 5.39 0.33
N GLU A 100 -32.25 4.42 1.09
CA GLU A 100 -33.63 4.30 1.57
C GLU A 100 -33.99 5.41 2.55
N ALA A 101 -33.07 5.81 3.42
CA ALA A 101 -33.25 6.95 4.31
C ALA A 101 -33.43 8.25 3.51
N ARG A 102 -32.58 8.48 2.52
CA ARG A 102 -32.61 9.64 1.63
C ARG A 102 -33.96 9.77 0.91
N GLU A 103 -34.45 8.68 0.31
CA GLU A 103 -35.75 8.64 -0.38
C GLU A 103 -36.87 9.06 0.55
N LYS A 104 -36.89 8.53 1.78
CA LYS A 104 -37.94 8.88 2.77
C LYS A 104 -37.82 10.32 3.26
N TYR A 105 -36.62 10.84 3.47
CA TYR A 105 -36.42 12.25 3.81
C TYR A 105 -36.79 13.18 2.64
N SER A 106 -36.53 12.77 1.39
CA SER A 106 -36.97 13.53 0.22
C SER A 106 -38.49 13.59 0.11
N GLU A 107 -39.20 12.48 0.37
CA GLU A 107 -40.67 12.44 0.42
C GLU A 107 -41.23 13.33 1.55
N LEU A 108 -40.55 13.37 2.72
CA LEU A 108 -40.91 14.26 3.82
C LEU A 108 -40.73 15.73 3.46
N TYR A 109 -39.62 16.06 2.78
CA TYR A 109 -39.35 17.44 2.36
C TYR A 109 -40.37 17.91 1.30
N GLU A 110 -40.67 17.09 0.30
CA GLU A 110 -41.68 17.39 -0.73
C GLU A 110 -43.08 17.67 -0.13
N LYS A 111 -43.45 16.94 0.95
CA LYS A 111 -44.76 17.10 1.60
C LYS A 111 -44.84 18.25 2.57
N SER A 112 -43.75 18.70 3.16
CA SER A 112 -43.77 19.66 4.25
C SER A 112 -43.02 20.94 3.99
N ASP A 113 -42.10 20.96 3.00
CA ASP A 113 -41.15 22.06 2.71
C ASP A 113 -40.31 22.45 3.97
N ASP A 114 -40.12 21.50 4.91
CA ASP A 114 -39.37 21.74 6.13
C ASP A 114 -37.88 21.55 5.91
N LYS A 115 -37.12 22.63 6.07
CA LYS A 115 -35.66 22.66 5.85
C LYS A 115 -34.87 21.65 6.65
N LYS A 116 -35.38 21.18 7.80
CA LYS A 116 -34.74 20.12 8.60
C LYS A 116 -34.54 18.82 7.81
N TYR A 117 -35.48 18.51 6.91
CA TYR A 117 -35.35 17.32 6.06
C TYR A 117 -34.34 17.51 4.93
N LEU A 118 -34.24 18.74 4.40
CA LEU A 118 -33.19 19.05 3.43
C LEU A 118 -31.80 18.96 4.06
N GLU A 119 -31.62 19.42 5.29
CA GLU A 119 -30.35 19.25 6.03
C GLU A 119 -30.03 17.79 6.28
N ALA A 120 -31.02 16.96 6.61
CA ALA A 120 -30.85 15.53 6.75
C ALA A 120 -30.44 14.86 5.42
N ILE A 121 -31.07 15.23 4.31
CA ILE A 121 -30.71 14.75 2.97
C ILE A 121 -29.26 15.09 2.65
N ASN A 122 -28.85 16.34 2.86
CA ASN A 122 -27.47 16.79 2.58
C ASN A 122 -26.43 15.99 3.40
N LYS A 123 -26.71 15.68 4.67
CA LYS A 123 -25.83 14.80 5.48
C LYS A 123 -25.79 13.37 4.96
N ILE A 124 -26.95 12.86 4.56
CA ILE A 124 -27.03 11.50 4.02
C ILE A 124 -26.30 11.42 2.68
N ASP A 125 -26.40 12.42 1.83
CA ASP A 125 -25.70 12.49 0.53
C ASP A 125 -24.18 12.47 0.73
N LYS A 126 -23.65 13.20 1.70
CA LYS A 126 -22.23 13.12 2.08
C LYS A 126 -21.83 11.70 2.51
N ASN A 127 -22.66 11.02 3.30
CA ASN A 127 -22.35 9.65 3.73
C ASN A 127 -22.44 8.62 2.59
N ILE A 128 -23.35 8.83 1.63
CA ILE A 128 -23.39 8.02 0.39
C ILE A 128 -22.11 8.20 -0.41
N GLU A 129 -21.70 9.45 -0.65
CA GLU A 129 -20.48 9.78 -1.38
C GLU A 129 -19.25 9.23 -0.66
N ALA A 130 -19.17 9.38 0.67
CA ALA A 130 -18.11 8.83 1.48
C ALA A 130 -18.00 7.30 1.37
N LYS A 131 -19.13 6.59 1.41
CA LYS A 131 -19.17 5.14 1.24
C LYS A 131 -18.69 4.69 -0.15
N GLU A 132 -19.10 5.42 -1.19
CA GLU A 132 -18.64 5.13 -2.56
C GLU A 132 -17.15 5.44 -2.74
N THR A 133 -16.68 6.55 -2.17
CA THR A 133 -15.27 6.92 -2.18
C THR A 133 -14.41 5.91 -1.44
N LEU A 134 -14.85 5.45 -0.27
CA LEU A 134 -14.18 4.40 0.49
C LEU A 134 -14.07 3.09 -0.30
N ASN A 135 -15.14 2.71 -1.00
CA ASN A 135 -15.13 1.52 -1.86
C ASN A 135 -14.12 1.67 -3.02
N LYS A 136 -14.08 2.85 -3.67
CA LYS A 136 -13.10 3.14 -4.73
C LYS A 136 -11.67 3.08 -4.18
N ALA A 137 -11.44 3.70 -3.01
CA ALA A 137 -10.14 3.66 -2.35
C ALA A 137 -9.70 2.23 -2.04
N ASN A 138 -10.62 1.40 -1.50
CA ASN A 138 -10.31 0.00 -1.22
C ASN A 138 -9.99 -0.82 -2.48
N GLN A 139 -10.74 -0.62 -3.57
CA GLN A 139 -10.44 -1.27 -4.86
C GLN A 139 -9.05 -0.89 -5.38
N LYS A 140 -8.67 0.40 -5.24
CA LYS A 140 -7.35 0.88 -5.62
C LYS A 140 -6.25 0.28 -4.74
N PHE A 141 -6.49 0.20 -3.44
CA PHE A 141 -5.59 -0.46 -2.50
C PHE A 141 -5.35 -1.94 -2.85
N GLU A 142 -6.41 -2.70 -3.11
CA GLU A 142 -6.32 -4.10 -3.52
C GLU A 142 -5.58 -4.27 -4.86
N GLY A 143 -5.75 -3.32 -5.77
CA GLY A 143 -5.02 -3.22 -7.04
C GLY A 143 -3.57 -2.74 -6.89
N ARG A 144 -3.09 -2.48 -5.67
CA ARG A 144 -1.76 -1.90 -5.35
C ARG A 144 -1.51 -0.50 -5.94
N ASP A 145 -2.58 0.18 -6.31
CA ASP A 145 -2.55 1.59 -6.71
C ASP A 145 -2.72 2.46 -5.45
N TYR A 146 -1.68 2.45 -4.60
CA TYR A 146 -1.72 3.12 -3.28
C TYR A 146 -1.83 4.63 -3.41
N GLU A 147 -1.30 5.22 -4.48
CA GLU A 147 -1.38 6.66 -4.75
C GLU A 147 -2.84 7.09 -4.95
N SER A 148 -3.57 6.43 -5.86
CA SER A 148 -4.99 6.71 -6.07
C SER A 148 -5.85 6.37 -4.85
N SER A 149 -5.53 5.28 -4.14
CA SER A 149 -6.21 4.92 -2.90
C SER A 149 -6.08 6.02 -1.85
N LEU A 150 -4.86 6.52 -1.64
CA LEU A 150 -4.57 7.60 -0.70
C LEU A 150 -5.30 8.90 -1.09
N ALA A 151 -5.30 9.25 -2.38
CA ALA A 151 -5.99 10.44 -2.89
C ALA A 151 -7.49 10.38 -2.58
N PHE A 152 -8.17 9.27 -2.86
CA PHE A 152 -9.58 9.11 -2.50
C PHE A 152 -9.84 9.24 -1.00
N LEU A 153 -8.95 8.71 -0.16
CA LEU A 153 -9.12 8.78 1.29
C LEU A 153 -8.88 10.18 1.83
N LYS A 154 -7.97 10.96 1.26
CA LYS A 154 -7.71 12.34 1.70
C LYS A 154 -8.89 13.26 1.42
N ASP A 155 -9.54 13.08 0.27
CA ASP A 155 -10.70 13.88 -0.14
C ASP A 155 -12.02 13.43 0.51
N MET A 156 -12.04 12.28 1.18
CA MET A 156 -13.24 11.73 1.77
C MET A 156 -13.66 12.47 3.03
N GLU A 157 -14.89 13.02 3.01
CA GLU A 157 -15.57 13.62 4.16
C GLU A 157 -16.80 12.79 4.56
N SER A 158 -17.06 12.62 5.86
CA SER A 158 -18.23 11.96 6.37
C SER A 158 -18.57 12.46 7.78
N ASP A 159 -19.85 12.49 8.10
CA ASP A 159 -20.35 12.73 9.47
C ASP A 159 -20.57 11.41 10.23
N ASP A 160 -20.47 10.25 9.55
CA ASP A 160 -20.66 8.92 10.13
C ASP A 160 -19.35 8.38 10.72
N GLU A 161 -19.33 8.12 12.02
CA GLU A 161 -18.13 7.64 12.74
C GLU A 161 -17.63 6.29 12.21
N GLU A 162 -18.52 5.36 11.82
CA GLU A 162 -18.10 4.08 11.26
C GLU A 162 -17.37 4.24 9.93
N LEU A 163 -17.80 5.19 9.09
CA LEU A 163 -17.12 5.50 7.83
C LEU A 163 -15.77 6.19 8.07
N LYS A 164 -15.67 7.03 9.10
CA LYS A 164 -14.38 7.62 9.54
C LYS A 164 -13.42 6.55 10.02
N ASP A 165 -13.87 5.65 10.90
CA ASP A 165 -13.05 4.55 11.40
C ASP A 165 -12.53 3.66 10.26
N LYS A 166 -13.38 3.35 9.28
CA LYS A 166 -12.97 2.58 8.10
C LYS A 166 -11.99 3.34 7.21
N LYS A 167 -12.17 4.65 7.04
CA LYS A 167 -11.21 5.52 6.37
C LYS A 167 -9.85 5.44 7.04
N ASP A 168 -9.80 5.67 8.35
CA ASP A 168 -8.55 5.70 9.11
C ASP A 168 -7.85 4.32 9.09
N ALA A 169 -8.61 3.25 9.25
CA ALA A 169 -8.07 1.89 9.11
C ALA A 169 -7.48 1.60 7.71
N LEU A 170 -8.10 2.12 6.65
CA LEU A 170 -7.58 1.96 5.30
C LEU A 170 -6.39 2.89 5.02
N LEU A 171 -6.34 4.08 5.61
CA LEU A 171 -5.17 4.97 5.59
C LEU A 171 -3.94 4.28 6.20
N GLU A 172 -4.08 3.69 7.38
CA GLU A 172 -3.01 2.95 8.06
C GLU A 172 -2.50 1.76 7.21
N LYS A 173 -3.42 1.04 6.57
CA LYS A 173 -3.03 -0.03 5.64
C LYS A 173 -2.25 0.50 4.44
N ASN A 174 -2.69 1.64 3.86
CA ASN A 174 -1.96 2.30 2.76
C ASN A 174 -0.55 2.70 3.20
N TYR A 175 -0.40 3.38 4.34
CA TYR A 175 0.92 3.81 4.85
C TYR A 175 1.86 2.62 5.08
N SER A 176 1.34 1.53 5.66
CA SER A 176 2.12 0.30 5.86
C SER A 176 2.55 -0.35 4.54
N ALA A 177 1.65 -0.42 3.56
CA ALA A 177 1.93 -0.99 2.25
C ALA A 177 2.94 -0.16 1.46
N ILE A 178 2.79 1.17 1.47
CA ILE A 178 3.73 2.12 0.87
C ILE A 178 5.12 1.97 1.48
N LYS A 179 5.22 1.94 2.81
CA LYS A 179 6.51 1.73 3.50
C LYS A 179 7.16 0.41 3.09
N SER A 180 6.38 -0.65 2.96
CA SER A 180 6.87 -1.95 2.49
C SER A 180 7.36 -1.89 1.04
N GLU A 181 6.62 -1.23 0.13
CA GLU A 181 7.02 -1.03 -1.27
C GLU A 181 8.36 -0.28 -1.35
N ILE A 182 8.49 0.82 -0.62
CA ILE A 182 9.73 1.61 -0.59
C ILE A 182 10.89 0.79 -0.05
N THR A 183 10.67 0.05 1.03
CA THR A 183 11.69 -0.83 1.61
C THR A 183 12.17 -1.88 0.62
N GLN A 184 11.26 -2.47 -0.16
CA GLN A 184 11.59 -3.43 -1.20
C GLN A 184 12.40 -2.80 -2.34
N LEU A 185 12.02 -1.59 -2.80
CA LEU A 185 12.77 -0.86 -3.83
C LEU A 185 14.19 -0.55 -3.37
N VAL A 186 14.36 -0.08 -2.15
CA VAL A 186 15.67 0.21 -1.54
C VAL A 186 16.49 -1.07 -1.38
N GLY A 187 15.91 -2.15 -0.91
CA GLY A 187 16.56 -3.46 -0.79
C GLY A 187 17.08 -4.02 -2.12
N ASN A 188 16.44 -3.64 -3.22
CA ASN A 188 16.85 -3.97 -4.59
C ASN A 188 17.80 -2.91 -5.20
N ASN A 189 18.31 -1.97 -4.41
CA ASN A 189 19.14 -0.84 -4.85
C ASN A 189 18.45 0.08 -5.88
N ASN A 190 17.12 0.02 -5.98
CA ASN A 190 16.34 0.90 -6.86
C ASN A 190 15.97 2.21 -6.14
N PHE A 191 16.97 2.97 -5.75
CA PHE A 191 16.79 4.24 -5.03
C PHE A 191 16.00 5.27 -5.85
N VAL A 192 16.22 5.32 -7.16
CA VAL A 192 15.52 6.26 -8.04
C VAL A 192 14.03 5.94 -8.06
N GLY A 193 13.66 4.67 -8.18
CA GLY A 193 12.28 4.22 -8.10
C GLY A 193 11.63 4.55 -6.76
N ALA A 194 12.34 4.32 -5.66
CA ALA A 194 11.86 4.63 -4.30
C ALA A 194 11.61 6.14 -4.12
N ILE A 195 12.54 6.99 -4.56
CA ILE A 195 12.42 8.45 -4.50
C ILE A 195 11.23 8.95 -5.32
N ASN A 196 11.08 8.47 -6.56
CA ASN A 196 9.97 8.87 -7.42
C ASN A 196 8.62 8.49 -6.80
N ARG A 197 8.50 7.27 -6.27
CA ARG A 197 7.29 6.82 -5.57
C ARG A 197 6.98 7.67 -4.33
N LEU A 198 7.98 7.94 -3.49
CA LEU A 198 7.79 8.80 -2.32
C LEU A 198 7.35 10.21 -2.69
N ASN A 199 7.91 10.79 -3.75
CA ASN A 199 7.50 12.11 -4.23
C ASN A 199 6.03 12.10 -4.70
N SER A 200 5.58 11.05 -5.41
CA SER A 200 4.16 10.89 -5.75
C SER A 200 3.29 10.84 -4.50
N TYR A 201 3.63 10.05 -3.50
CA TYR A 201 2.86 9.94 -2.26
C TYR A 201 2.84 11.25 -1.45
N ILE A 202 3.98 11.97 -1.40
CA ILE A 202 4.07 13.27 -0.75
C ILE A 202 3.21 14.32 -1.50
N SER A 203 3.08 14.22 -2.81
CA SER A 203 2.21 15.13 -3.58
C SER A 203 0.73 14.96 -3.23
N VAL A 204 0.30 13.75 -2.87
CA VAL A 204 -1.07 13.44 -2.44
C VAL A 204 -1.28 13.78 -0.96
N ASP A 205 -0.28 13.54 -0.12
CA ASP A 205 -0.34 13.81 1.33
C ASP A 205 0.86 14.65 1.80
N PRO A 206 0.89 15.95 1.46
CA PRO A 206 2.02 16.83 1.72
C PRO A 206 2.28 17.09 3.21
N GLU A 207 1.31 16.84 4.07
CA GLU A 207 1.46 16.99 5.52
C GLU A 207 2.01 15.73 6.21
N ASN A 208 2.24 14.64 5.48
CA ASN A 208 2.75 13.40 6.03
C ASN A 208 4.25 13.47 6.29
N ASN A 209 4.61 13.69 7.55
CA ASN A 209 6.00 13.82 7.96
C ASN A 209 6.77 12.49 7.88
N ASP A 210 6.09 11.33 7.98
CA ASP A 210 6.72 10.03 7.86
C ASP A 210 7.22 9.77 6.44
N PHE A 211 6.46 10.19 5.41
CA PHE A 211 6.93 10.11 4.03
C PHE A 211 8.12 11.03 3.76
N LYS A 212 8.11 12.26 4.30
CA LYS A 212 9.24 13.19 4.17
C LYS A 212 10.50 12.62 4.82
N LYS A 213 10.38 12.10 6.04
CA LYS A 213 11.50 11.45 6.73
C LYS A 213 12.01 10.21 5.99
N LEU A 214 11.09 9.39 5.47
CA LEU A 214 11.46 8.22 4.69
C LEU A 214 12.21 8.62 3.40
N LEU A 215 11.83 9.73 2.76
CA LEU A 215 12.54 10.27 1.60
C LEU A 215 13.97 10.73 1.96
N GLU A 216 14.16 11.38 3.10
CA GLU A 216 15.48 11.75 3.60
C GLU A 216 16.35 10.51 3.86
N ASP A 217 15.79 9.49 4.51
CA ASP A 217 16.49 8.22 4.78
C ASP A 217 16.90 7.50 3.49
N VAL A 218 16.03 7.46 2.49
CA VAL A 218 16.34 6.86 1.17
C VAL A 218 17.43 7.62 0.45
N ASN A 219 17.41 8.95 0.48
CA ASN A 219 18.46 9.77 -0.12
C ASN A 219 19.82 9.56 0.57
N ALA A 220 19.86 9.45 1.90
CA ALA A 220 21.07 9.17 2.66
C ALA A 220 21.64 7.77 2.30
N GLN A 221 20.76 6.75 2.19
CA GLN A 221 21.17 5.41 1.78
C GLN A 221 21.71 5.38 0.36
N LYS A 222 21.06 6.08 -0.58
CA LYS A 222 21.53 6.24 -1.97
C LYS A 222 22.93 6.83 -2.01
N THR A 223 23.15 7.95 -1.30
CA THR A 223 24.45 8.63 -1.24
C THR A 223 25.55 7.70 -0.68
N SER A 224 25.23 6.96 0.38
CA SER A 224 26.17 5.99 0.96
C SER A 224 26.49 4.85 0.01
N PHE A 225 25.51 4.34 -0.72
CA PHE A 225 25.67 3.30 -1.72
C PHE A 225 26.56 3.77 -2.89
N GLU A 226 26.29 4.95 -3.44
CA GLU A 226 27.05 5.54 -4.55
C GLU A 226 28.51 5.80 -4.13
N LYS A 227 28.75 6.29 -2.89
CA LYS A 227 30.10 6.50 -2.36
C LYS A 227 30.89 5.19 -2.27
N LYS A 228 30.28 4.12 -1.73
CA LYS A 228 30.93 2.80 -1.65
C LYS A 228 31.25 2.25 -3.05
N ALA A 229 30.33 2.36 -3.98
CA ALA A 229 30.56 1.90 -5.36
C ALA A 229 31.71 2.67 -6.04
N GLN A 230 31.81 3.98 -5.75
CA GLN A 230 32.92 4.78 -6.25
C GLN A 230 34.25 4.37 -5.61
N GLU A 231 34.30 4.20 -4.28
CA GLU A 231 35.51 3.75 -3.55
C GLU A 231 36.00 2.38 -4.07
N GLU A 232 35.07 1.43 -4.28
CA GLU A 232 35.41 0.11 -4.82
C GLU A 232 35.95 0.21 -6.27
N SER A 233 35.37 1.08 -7.10
CA SER A 233 35.84 1.33 -8.47
C SER A 233 37.24 1.96 -8.49
N GLU A 234 37.51 2.92 -7.60
CA GLU A 234 38.82 3.57 -7.48
C GLU A 234 39.88 2.57 -6.99
N ALA A 235 39.58 1.79 -5.96
CA ALA A 235 40.46 0.74 -5.45
C ALA A 235 40.80 -0.32 -6.53
N SER A 236 39.82 -0.71 -7.34
CA SER A 236 40.03 -1.64 -8.45
C SER A 236 40.98 -1.06 -9.54
N LYS A 237 40.81 0.23 -9.88
CA LYS A 237 41.69 0.93 -10.82
C LYS A 237 43.09 1.07 -10.30
N GLU A 238 43.24 1.38 -9.00
CA GLU A 238 44.56 1.50 -8.39
C GLU A 238 45.30 0.16 -8.37
N LYS A 239 44.61 -0.94 -8.02
CA LYS A 239 45.17 -2.28 -8.12
C LYS A 239 45.62 -2.64 -9.52
N ALA A 240 44.79 -2.38 -10.53
CA ALA A 240 45.13 -2.65 -11.94
C ALA A 240 46.40 -1.86 -12.39
N ARG A 241 46.55 -0.61 -11.93
CA ARG A 241 47.75 0.20 -12.21
C ARG A 241 48.99 -0.36 -11.53
N ALA A 242 48.84 -0.82 -10.27
CA ALA A 242 49.95 -1.46 -9.54
C ALA A 242 50.42 -2.74 -10.25
N ASP A 243 49.49 -3.61 -10.65
CA ASP A 243 49.79 -4.85 -11.38
C ASP A 243 50.47 -4.56 -12.71
N GLU A 244 50.05 -3.54 -13.46
CA GLU A 244 50.69 -3.11 -14.71
C GLU A 244 52.09 -2.60 -14.46
N LEU A 245 52.33 -1.79 -13.45
CA LEU A 245 53.63 -1.26 -13.08
C LEU A 245 54.59 -2.38 -12.68
N GLU A 246 54.14 -3.36 -11.90
CA GLU A 246 54.96 -4.54 -11.58
C GLU A 246 55.38 -5.32 -12.82
N ALA A 247 54.46 -5.50 -13.78
CA ALA A 247 54.76 -6.17 -15.05
C ALA A 247 55.80 -5.40 -15.89
N GLN A 248 55.72 -4.05 -15.89
CA GLN A 248 56.71 -3.21 -16.58
C GLN A 248 58.09 -3.31 -15.90
N ILE A 249 58.16 -3.24 -14.58
CA ILE A 249 59.39 -3.41 -13.81
C ILE A 249 60.01 -4.79 -14.10
N ALA A 250 59.20 -5.86 -14.15
CA ALA A 250 59.68 -7.20 -14.46
C ALA A 250 60.31 -7.29 -15.89
N LYS A 251 59.68 -6.63 -16.88
CA LYS A 251 60.19 -6.55 -18.26
C LYS A 251 61.53 -5.82 -18.31
N LEU A 252 61.67 -4.67 -17.62
CA LEU A 252 62.92 -3.89 -17.60
C LEU A 252 64.03 -4.69 -16.97
N LYS A 253 63.79 -5.33 -15.82
CA LYS A 253 64.79 -6.17 -15.13
C LYS A 253 65.26 -7.36 -16.01
N ASN A 254 64.35 -7.95 -16.77
CA ASN A 254 64.72 -9.04 -17.70
C ASN A 254 65.55 -8.53 -18.88
N ALA A 255 65.24 -7.34 -19.43
CA ALA A 255 66.02 -6.71 -20.49
C ALA A 255 67.45 -6.37 -20.00
N GLU A 256 67.59 -5.80 -18.81
CA GLU A 256 68.93 -5.53 -18.19
C GLU A 256 69.74 -6.83 -18.04
N ALA A 257 69.09 -7.91 -17.54
CA ALA A 257 69.74 -9.20 -17.39
C ALA A 257 70.23 -9.76 -18.75
N SER A 258 69.39 -9.61 -19.79
CA SER A 258 69.73 -10.07 -21.15
C SER A 258 70.93 -9.30 -21.74
N ASN A 259 71.08 -8.04 -21.42
CA ASN A 259 72.21 -7.22 -21.90
C ASN A 259 73.57 -7.63 -21.34
N LEU A 260 73.64 -8.47 -20.33
CA LEU A 260 74.87 -9.01 -19.79
C LEU A 260 75.40 -10.20 -20.58
N ILE A 261 74.54 -10.85 -21.34
CA ILE A 261 74.93 -12.02 -22.17
C ILE A 261 75.89 -11.57 -23.27
N GLY A 262 77.00 -12.29 -23.42
CA GLY A 262 78.00 -11.97 -24.40
C GLY A 262 79.02 -10.93 -23.95
N THR A 263 79.00 -10.52 -22.67
CA THR A 263 79.90 -9.51 -22.14
C THR A 263 80.94 -10.09 -21.14
N TYR A 264 82.07 -9.44 -21.05
CA TYR A 264 83.00 -9.66 -19.92
C TYR A 264 82.64 -8.81 -18.72
N GLN A 265 82.60 -9.44 -17.57
CA GLN A 265 82.35 -8.82 -16.26
C GLN A 265 83.52 -9.12 -15.33
N PHE A 266 83.73 -8.32 -14.32
CA PHE A 266 84.79 -8.51 -13.33
C PHE A 266 84.23 -8.69 -11.94
N VAL A 267 84.77 -9.57 -11.14
CA VAL A 267 84.39 -9.77 -9.77
C VAL A 267 84.80 -8.51 -8.93
N THR A 268 83.83 -7.90 -8.28
CA THR A 268 84.05 -6.72 -7.43
C THR A 268 84.11 -7.05 -5.93
N SER A 269 83.54 -8.17 -5.51
CA SER A 269 83.58 -8.68 -4.13
C SER A 269 84.95 -9.30 -3.84
N SER A 270 85.39 -9.21 -2.57
CA SER A 270 86.62 -9.89 -2.14
C SER A 270 86.61 -11.39 -2.43
N ARG A 271 85.45 -12.00 -2.34
CA ARG A 271 85.16 -13.39 -2.70
C ARG A 271 83.74 -13.53 -3.24
N ALA A 272 83.52 -14.21 -4.32
CA ALA A 272 82.26 -14.52 -4.96
C ALA A 272 82.14 -16.02 -5.16
N ASN A 273 81.06 -16.62 -4.64
CA ASN A 273 80.79 -18.04 -4.78
C ASN A 273 80.15 -18.31 -6.17
N VAL A 274 80.74 -19.28 -6.88
CA VAL A 274 80.12 -19.86 -8.10
C VAL A 274 79.38 -21.12 -7.70
N ARG A 275 78.14 -21.25 -8.16
CA ARG A 275 77.25 -22.33 -7.78
C ARG A 275 76.90 -23.21 -9.00
N SER A 276 76.46 -24.45 -8.71
CA SER A 276 76.03 -25.41 -9.75
C SER A 276 74.77 -24.96 -10.52
N GLY A 277 74.01 -23.97 -10.00
CA GLY A 277 72.79 -23.44 -10.61
C GLY A 277 72.47 -22.02 -10.16
N PRO A 278 71.46 -21.37 -10.80
CA PRO A 278 71.06 -19.99 -10.53
C PRO A 278 70.21 -19.92 -9.29
N GLY A 279 70.84 -19.69 -8.12
CA GLY A 279 70.12 -19.54 -6.85
C GLY A 279 70.95 -19.95 -5.64
N PHE A 280 70.51 -19.56 -4.44
CA PHE A 280 71.15 -19.90 -3.18
C PHE A 280 70.94 -21.37 -2.76
N SER A 281 69.96 -22.05 -3.30
CA SER A 281 69.70 -23.47 -3.06
C SER A 281 70.69 -24.39 -3.72
N TYR A 282 71.46 -23.90 -4.70
CA TYR A 282 72.46 -24.67 -5.40
C TYR A 282 73.77 -24.67 -4.66
N GLY A 283 74.49 -25.78 -4.68
CA GLY A 283 75.81 -25.98 -4.05
C GLY A 283 76.84 -25.01 -4.60
N VAL A 284 77.81 -24.67 -3.76
CA VAL A 284 79.00 -23.89 -4.16
C VAL A 284 80.03 -24.85 -4.77
N GLU A 285 80.37 -24.61 -6.01
CA GLU A 285 81.40 -25.41 -6.74
C GLU A 285 82.80 -24.89 -6.45
N PHE A 286 82.96 -23.56 -6.56
CA PHE A 286 84.21 -22.91 -6.28
C PHE A 286 84.01 -21.41 -5.98
N SER A 287 85.06 -20.66 -5.76
CA SER A 287 85.00 -19.22 -5.52
C SER A 287 85.95 -18.48 -6.46
N LEU A 288 85.54 -17.30 -6.89
CA LEU A 288 86.33 -16.29 -7.59
C LEU A 288 86.64 -15.13 -6.66
N TYR A 289 87.66 -14.37 -7.00
CA TYR A 289 88.19 -13.28 -6.17
C TYR A 289 88.12 -11.95 -6.93
N LYS A 290 88.25 -10.85 -6.23
CA LYS A 290 88.21 -9.49 -6.77
C LYS A 290 89.23 -9.35 -7.93
N GLY A 291 88.73 -8.89 -9.08
CA GLY A 291 89.51 -8.68 -10.31
C GLY A 291 89.44 -9.84 -11.28
N ASP A 292 88.94 -11.03 -10.88
CA ASP A 292 88.78 -12.16 -11.77
C ASP A 292 87.82 -11.84 -12.93
N PRO A 293 88.15 -12.01 -14.19
CA PRO A 293 87.29 -11.82 -15.35
C PRO A 293 86.33 -13.02 -15.50
N VAL A 294 85.14 -12.78 -15.87
CA VAL A 294 84.15 -13.81 -16.22
C VAL A 294 83.44 -13.41 -17.51
N TYR A 295 83.21 -14.35 -18.38
CA TYR A 295 82.34 -14.16 -19.53
C TYR A 295 80.94 -14.70 -19.28
N VAL A 296 79.90 -13.90 -19.56
CA VAL A 296 78.48 -14.26 -19.26
C VAL A 296 77.92 -14.94 -20.51
N TYR A 297 77.57 -16.23 -20.40
CA TYR A 297 76.94 -17.04 -21.45
C TYR A 297 75.43 -16.99 -21.42
N ASP A 298 74.82 -16.89 -20.21
CA ASP A 298 73.37 -16.85 -19.97
C ASP A 298 73.08 -16.13 -18.66
N THR A 299 71.84 -15.66 -18.51
CA THR A 299 71.37 -15.03 -17.27
C THR A 299 70.06 -15.61 -16.87
N ARG A 300 69.87 -15.77 -15.54
CA ARG A 300 68.60 -16.18 -14.95
C ARG A 300 68.31 -15.40 -13.69
N ARG A 301 67.03 -15.11 -13.48
CA ARG A 301 66.57 -14.50 -12.22
C ARG A 301 66.14 -15.59 -11.24
N ALA A 302 66.72 -15.58 -10.06
CA ALA A 302 66.37 -16.42 -8.95
C ALA A 302 66.70 -15.71 -7.61
N ASP A 303 65.95 -15.97 -6.56
CA ASP A 303 66.16 -15.41 -5.19
C ASP A 303 66.27 -13.88 -5.19
N GLY A 304 65.46 -13.17 -6.04
CA GLY A 304 65.49 -11.71 -6.15
C GLY A 304 66.76 -11.13 -6.80
N ARG A 305 67.59 -11.94 -7.48
CA ARG A 305 68.86 -11.55 -8.11
C ARG A 305 68.96 -12.04 -9.55
N THR A 306 69.81 -11.36 -10.31
CA THR A 306 70.33 -11.86 -11.57
C THR A 306 71.51 -12.78 -11.28
N TRP A 307 71.48 -13.99 -11.80
CA TRP A 307 72.55 -14.96 -11.82
C TRP A 307 73.11 -15.06 -13.22
N CYS A 308 74.43 -15.03 -13.33
CA CYS A 308 75.15 -15.13 -14.61
C CYS A 308 75.79 -16.50 -14.71
N ASN A 309 75.50 -17.22 -15.81
CA ASN A 309 76.22 -18.40 -16.19
C ASN A 309 77.55 -18.01 -16.77
N ILE A 310 78.64 -18.53 -16.22
CA ILE A 310 80.01 -18.24 -16.64
C ILE A 310 80.68 -19.45 -17.31
N GLY A 311 79.87 -20.40 -17.77
CA GLY A 311 80.34 -21.62 -18.44
C GLY A 311 80.48 -22.82 -17.50
N ASN A 312 81.13 -22.65 -16.39
CA ASN A 312 81.41 -23.68 -15.35
C ASN A 312 80.63 -23.48 -14.06
N GLY A 313 79.58 -22.65 -14.10
CA GLY A 313 78.67 -22.40 -12.96
C GLY A 313 78.00 -21.07 -13.04
N TRP A 314 77.26 -20.74 -11.96
CA TRP A 314 76.45 -19.54 -11.83
C TRP A 314 76.95 -18.63 -10.72
N ILE A 315 77.17 -17.36 -11.04
CA ILE A 315 77.57 -16.32 -10.11
C ILE A 315 76.52 -15.21 -10.00
N SER A 316 76.32 -14.66 -8.82
CA SER A 316 75.41 -13.53 -8.64
C SER A 316 75.94 -12.28 -9.29
N TYR A 317 75.17 -11.58 -10.12
CA TYR A 317 75.56 -10.30 -10.72
C TYR A 317 75.96 -9.24 -9.68
N ARG A 318 75.38 -9.31 -8.49
CA ARG A 318 75.74 -8.39 -7.38
C ARG A 318 77.23 -8.49 -6.98
N THR A 319 77.90 -9.56 -7.28
CA THR A 319 79.31 -9.75 -7.01
C THR A 319 80.23 -9.37 -8.19
N LEU A 320 79.57 -8.97 -9.31
CA LEU A 320 80.23 -8.45 -10.50
C LEU A 320 80.14 -6.90 -10.53
N ASN A 321 80.47 -6.24 -11.60
CA ASN A 321 80.49 -4.77 -11.75
C ASN A 321 79.08 -4.15 -11.92
N GLY A 322 78.08 -4.80 -11.42
CA GLY A 322 76.70 -4.31 -11.54
C GLY A 322 76.01 -4.14 -10.20
N GLU A 323 74.72 -4.08 -10.20
CA GLU A 323 73.74 -3.84 -9.16
C GLU A 323 74.33 -3.29 -7.80
N SER A 324 74.16 -2.00 -7.57
CA SER A 324 74.31 -1.43 -6.21
C SER A 324 73.34 -2.10 -5.23
N LYS A 325 73.77 -2.29 -3.99
CA LYS A 325 72.92 -2.86 -2.91
C LYS A 325 71.66 -2.10 -2.72
#